data_d5a1807b3ec06543a3e2ab8d50631a85
#
_entry.id   d5a1807b3ec06543a3e2ab8d50631a85
#
_cell.length_a   1.000
_cell.length_b   1.000
_cell.length_c   1.000
_cell.angle_alpha   90.00
_cell.angle_beta   90.00
_cell.angle_gamma   90.00
#
_symmetry.space_group_name_H-M   'P 1'
#
loop_
_entity.id
_entity.type
_entity.pdbx_description
1 polymer ?
#
loop_
_entity_poly.entity_id
_entity_poly.type
_entity_poly.pdbx_seq_one_letter_code
_entity_poly.pdbx_strand_id
1 'polypeptide(L)'
;KTLSDKKLSCDAYAYGRRPGPGSPWTQGTRRSKSHSTQKCGESIAEHFSSGPRCLCRPPRRVQARAALVYFSSPRDGTPLRRWGGRMDVSSAEDYMEGFSSTHAEARSKFRAAALRAGAVVKKLAYDDETASAPFPRERLFVDVALWGCAVGEARCLLVHSSGVHGVEGFSGSAIQVDALRRLADSPPRANGLAVALIHGVNAHGMREGRRWTAAGVDLNRNFLVGATSHASLRDESDDSLYRLVAPFVNPEAPTEAFPNTEFYAAVAYNVLRYGYGALKQAIAGGQYTFPGGLFFGGHALEPAYCVVVEELRSWRCAALEKACHIDVHTGLGPRGHDTLISATGADNVVTEMLACGSATAGKKVEGWDAGETSYRTTGDFVGNALDVILAGAPPQTAPRRAALVQEFGTEPALQVLAALRAEATLMRSCAARGEAPPPQSHPLRRRVRDAFYPEHDDFWKRDVLKRGAALFDAALRWLDEAPS
;
A
#
# COMPACT_ATOMS: atom_id res chain seq x y z
N LYS A 1 -34.00 -15.70 -32.40
CA LYS A 1 -33.58 -17.01 -31.84
C LYS A 1 -32.53 -16.72 -30.80
N THR A 2 -32.97 -16.86 -29.58
CA THR A 2 -32.35 -16.70 -28.29
C THR A 2 -31.19 -17.67 -28.10
N LEU A 3 -30.08 -17.18 -27.52
CA LEU A 3 -29.07 -18.01 -26.90
C LEU A 3 -28.88 -17.52 -25.46
N SER A 4 -29.08 -18.45 -24.54
CA SER A 4 -29.20 -18.29 -23.11
C SER A 4 -27.87 -18.11 -22.40
N ASP A 5 -27.89 -17.18 -21.44
CA ASP A 5 -26.90 -16.99 -20.39
C ASP A 5 -26.75 -18.24 -19.51
N LYS A 6 -25.52 -18.70 -19.34
CA LYS A 6 -25.13 -19.59 -18.23
C LYS A 6 -24.33 -18.78 -17.22
N LYS A 7 -24.99 -18.37 -16.16
CA LYS A 7 -24.39 -17.92 -14.91
C LYS A 7 -23.64 -19.07 -14.23
N LEU A 8 -22.37 -18.89 -13.94
CA LEU A 8 -21.65 -19.71 -12.96
C LEU A 8 -21.82 -19.05 -11.58
N SER A 9 -22.55 -19.72 -10.71
CA SER A 9 -22.76 -19.34 -9.31
C SER A 9 -21.55 -19.80 -8.48
N CYS A 10 -20.91 -18.87 -7.76
CA CYS A 10 -20.14 -19.20 -6.56
C CYS A 10 -21.08 -19.17 -5.37
N ASP A 11 -21.18 -20.28 -4.67
CA ASP A 11 -22.11 -20.49 -3.57
C ASP A 11 -21.83 -19.54 -2.40
N ALA A 12 -22.89 -18.83 -2.02
CA ALA A 12 -22.95 -17.98 -0.85
C ALA A 12 -23.14 -18.84 0.42
N TYR A 13 -22.29 -18.66 1.41
CA TYR A 13 -22.54 -19.15 2.75
C TYR A 13 -23.57 -18.24 3.45
N ALA A 14 -24.73 -18.81 3.75
CA ALA A 14 -25.84 -18.18 4.38
C ALA A 14 -25.59 -17.94 5.89
N TYR A 15 -25.94 -16.74 6.35
CA TYR A 15 -26.02 -16.38 7.75
C TYR A 15 -27.16 -17.16 8.45
N GLY A 16 -26.83 -18.01 9.41
CA GLY A 16 -27.79 -18.68 10.28
C GLY A 16 -28.39 -17.72 11.31
N ARG A 17 -29.70 -17.83 11.45
CA ARG A 17 -30.57 -17.09 12.40
C ARG A 17 -30.23 -17.43 13.86
N ARG A 18 -30.29 -16.41 14.72
CA ARG A 18 -30.20 -16.53 16.19
C ARG A 18 -31.38 -17.33 16.76
N PRO A 19 -31.19 -18.14 17.82
CA PRO A 19 -32.26 -18.48 18.76
C PRO A 19 -32.24 -17.54 19.98
N GLY A 20 -33.44 -17.21 20.49
CA GLY A 20 -33.68 -16.37 21.64
C GLY A 20 -33.45 -17.09 23.00
N PRO A 21 -33.65 -16.40 24.13
CA PRO A 21 -33.03 -16.72 25.42
C PRO A 21 -33.84 -17.69 26.29
N GLY A 22 -33.14 -18.54 27.01
CA GLY A 22 -33.71 -19.36 28.09
C GLY A 22 -32.62 -19.84 29.05
N SER A 23 -32.71 -19.40 30.28
CA SER A 23 -31.92 -19.76 31.45
C SER A 23 -32.43 -21.05 32.12
N PRO A 24 -31.95 -21.57 33.29
CA PRO A 24 -30.72 -21.38 34.03
C PRO A 24 -29.98 -22.65 34.56
N TRP A 25 -28.76 -22.45 35.06
CA TRP A 25 -28.03 -23.13 36.15
C TRP A 25 -28.17 -24.64 36.45
N THR A 26 -27.04 -25.36 36.49
CA THR A 26 -26.61 -26.14 37.68
C THR A 26 -25.10 -26.44 37.70
N GLN A 27 -24.55 -26.41 38.92
CA GLN A 27 -23.17 -26.69 39.32
C GLN A 27 -22.84 -28.19 39.28
N GLY A 28 -21.56 -28.53 39.07
CA GLY A 28 -21.06 -29.90 39.27
C GLY A 28 -19.54 -30.01 39.20
N THR A 29 -18.94 -29.82 40.33
CA THR A 29 -17.70 -30.24 41.01
C THR A 29 -16.80 -31.34 40.40
N ARG A 30 -15.45 -31.01 40.40
CA ARG A 30 -14.25 -31.79 40.81
C ARG A 30 -13.94 -33.17 40.21
N ARG A 31 -12.77 -33.36 39.64
CA ARG A 31 -11.60 -33.99 40.32
C ARG A 31 -10.40 -34.18 39.39
N SER A 32 -9.25 -33.93 40.00
CA SER A 32 -7.85 -34.13 39.61
C SER A 32 -7.46 -35.62 39.39
N LYS A 33 -6.40 -35.84 38.57
CA LYS A 33 -5.23 -36.73 38.80
C LYS A 33 -4.31 -36.68 37.59
N SER A 34 -3.16 -36.31 37.65
CA SER A 34 -1.74 -36.56 37.89
C SER A 34 -1.17 -37.85 37.25
N HIS A 35 0.07 -37.67 36.71
CA HIS A 35 1.15 -38.62 36.37
C HIS A 35 1.04 -39.35 35.04
N SER A 36 2.10 -39.57 34.27
CA SER A 36 3.55 -39.68 34.49
C SER A 36 4.31 -39.67 33.17
N THR A 37 5.56 -39.29 33.22
CA THR A 37 6.67 -39.40 32.27
C THR A 37 6.86 -40.79 31.66
N GLN A 38 7.25 -40.87 30.37
CA GLN A 38 8.32 -41.79 29.95
C GLN A 38 8.91 -41.43 28.58
N LYS A 39 10.23 -41.46 28.52
CA LYS A 39 11.11 -41.34 27.35
C LYS A 39 11.16 -42.67 26.56
N CYS A 40 11.46 -42.54 25.28
CA CYS A 40 12.28 -43.37 24.36
C CYS A 40 11.83 -43.03 22.95
N GLY A 41 12.57 -42.65 21.96
CA GLY A 41 13.84 -43.13 21.46
C GLY A 41 13.61 -43.79 20.10
N GLU A 42 14.30 -43.33 19.07
CA GLU A 42 14.65 -43.96 17.80
C GLU A 42 13.65 -43.95 16.62
N SER A 43 14.04 -43.15 15.61
CA SER A 43 14.36 -43.54 14.22
C SER A 43 13.39 -44.44 13.48
N ILE A 44 12.95 -44.03 12.31
CA ILE A 44 13.12 -44.68 10.99
C ILE A 44 12.34 -43.90 9.91
N ALA A 45 12.93 -43.86 8.74
CA ALA A 45 12.61 -43.15 7.52
C ALA A 45 11.32 -43.57 6.81
N GLU A 46 10.93 -42.71 5.85
CA GLU A 46 10.17 -42.98 4.62
C GLU A 46 8.68 -43.35 4.76
N HIS A 47 7.84 -42.39 4.32
CA HIS A 47 6.88 -42.72 3.25
C HIS A 47 6.25 -41.42 2.68
N PHE A 48 6.52 -41.16 1.40
CA PHE A 48 5.76 -40.27 0.55
C PHE A 48 4.34 -40.80 0.37
N SER A 49 3.32 -39.99 0.64
CA SER A 49 2.02 -40.15 -0.01
C SER A 49 1.29 -38.81 -0.14
N SER A 50 1.25 -38.35 -1.34
CA SER A 50 0.19 -37.64 -2.09
C SER A 50 -0.96 -37.00 -1.29
N GLY A 51 -0.91 -35.70 -1.15
CA GLY A 51 -2.07 -34.84 -0.90
C GLY A 51 -2.69 -34.32 -2.22
N PRO A 52 -3.98 -33.96 -2.24
CA PRO A 52 -4.69 -33.71 -3.49
C PRO A 52 -4.28 -32.39 -4.14
N ARG A 53 -3.95 -32.49 -5.42
CA ARG A 53 -3.70 -31.31 -6.31
C ARG A 53 -5.04 -30.66 -6.62
N CYS A 54 -5.23 -29.42 -6.18
CA CYS A 54 -6.24 -28.53 -6.72
C CYS A 54 -5.86 -28.13 -8.15
N LEU A 55 -6.56 -28.69 -9.13
CA LEU A 55 -6.47 -28.32 -10.54
C LEU A 55 -7.37 -27.10 -10.80
N CYS A 56 -6.82 -25.90 -10.70
CA CYS A 56 -7.42 -24.75 -11.33
C CYS A 56 -7.06 -24.76 -12.82
N ARG A 57 -8.02 -25.01 -13.68
CA ARG A 57 -7.88 -24.84 -15.15
C ARG A 57 -7.83 -23.36 -15.48
N PRO A 58 -6.90 -22.89 -16.32
CA PRO A 58 -6.88 -21.52 -16.78
C PRO A 58 -8.05 -21.23 -17.75
N PRO A 59 -8.63 -20.04 -17.71
CA PRO A 59 -9.64 -19.61 -18.67
C PRO A 59 -9.01 -19.39 -20.06
N ARG A 60 -9.80 -19.68 -21.08
CA ARG A 60 -9.43 -19.58 -22.50
C ARG A 60 -8.93 -18.19 -22.86
N ARG A 61 -7.81 -18.16 -23.58
CA ARG A 61 -7.21 -16.96 -24.20
C ARG A 61 -8.23 -16.22 -25.04
N VAL A 62 -8.55 -14.99 -24.65
CA VAL A 62 -9.11 -13.97 -25.53
C VAL A 62 -7.92 -13.24 -26.14
N GLN A 63 -7.72 -13.42 -27.44
CA GLN A 63 -6.70 -12.69 -28.19
C GLN A 63 -7.14 -11.22 -28.34
N ALA A 64 -6.61 -10.33 -27.52
CA ALA A 64 -6.64 -8.90 -27.80
C ALA A 64 -5.47 -8.57 -28.74
N ARG A 65 -5.79 -8.20 -29.97
CA ARG A 65 -4.83 -7.63 -30.92
C ARG A 65 -4.40 -6.25 -30.39
N ALA A 66 -3.21 -6.17 -29.83
CA ALA A 66 -2.52 -4.90 -29.61
C ALA A 66 -1.92 -4.46 -30.92
N ALA A 67 -2.35 -3.32 -31.46
CA ALA A 67 -1.69 -2.65 -32.55
C ALA A 67 -0.37 -2.03 -32.02
N LEU A 68 0.73 -2.68 -32.31
CA LEU A 68 2.08 -2.15 -32.10
C LEU A 68 2.39 -1.19 -33.24
N VAL A 69 2.48 0.11 -32.93
CA VAL A 69 3.08 1.08 -33.84
C VAL A 69 4.58 1.14 -33.51
N TYR A 70 5.39 0.55 -34.39
CA TYR A 70 6.86 0.66 -34.30
C TYR A 70 7.28 2.01 -34.88
N PHE A 71 7.94 2.84 -34.05
CA PHE A 71 8.79 3.93 -34.54
C PHE A 71 10.25 3.49 -34.49
N SER A 72 10.89 3.53 -35.65
CA SER A 72 12.32 3.25 -35.81
C SER A 72 13.19 4.35 -35.22
N SER A 73 14.22 3.95 -34.43
CA SER A 73 15.28 4.79 -33.86
C SER A 73 16.18 5.38 -34.91
N PRO A 74 16.63 6.63 -34.80
CA PRO A 74 17.83 7.12 -35.47
C PRO A 74 19.08 6.73 -34.67
N ARG A 75 20.10 6.26 -35.36
CA ARG A 75 21.46 6.05 -34.83
C ARG A 75 22.25 7.33 -35.04
N ASP A 76 22.58 8.07 -33.99
CA ASP A 76 23.71 9.00 -34.03
C ASP A 76 24.28 9.14 -32.61
N GLY A 77 25.61 8.99 -32.58
CA GLY A 77 26.39 9.13 -31.37
C GLY A 77 26.51 10.59 -30.94
N THR A 78 25.81 10.94 -29.86
CA THR A 78 25.99 12.21 -29.18
C THR A 78 26.54 11.97 -27.77
N PRO A 79 27.52 12.78 -27.28
CA PRO A 79 28.16 12.52 -25.99
C PRO A 79 27.23 12.81 -24.82
N LEU A 80 27.28 11.95 -23.80
CA LEU A 80 26.58 11.98 -22.53
C LEU A 80 26.70 13.36 -21.85
N ARG A 81 25.64 14.11 -21.77
CA ARG A 81 25.55 15.26 -20.87
C ARG A 81 25.44 14.78 -19.42
N ARG A 82 26.41 15.19 -18.58
CA ARG A 82 26.39 14.96 -17.13
C ARG A 82 25.12 15.58 -16.51
N TRP A 83 24.44 14.82 -15.67
CA TRP A 83 23.40 15.30 -14.78
C TRP A 83 23.97 16.36 -13.82
N GLY A 84 23.83 17.62 -14.16
CA GLY A 84 24.33 18.78 -13.41
C GLY A 84 23.43 19.99 -13.57
N GLY A 85 22.17 19.80 -13.96
CA GLY A 85 21.20 20.87 -13.98
C GLY A 85 20.82 21.27 -12.55
N ARG A 86 21.29 22.44 -12.07
CA ARG A 86 20.61 23.18 -11.00
C ARG A 86 19.15 23.25 -11.39
N MET A 87 18.24 22.87 -10.44
CA MET A 87 16.84 23.24 -10.57
C MET A 87 16.79 24.78 -10.60
N ASP A 88 16.70 25.35 -11.80
CA ASP A 88 16.16 26.68 -11.97
C ASP A 88 14.68 26.57 -11.63
N VAL A 89 14.32 27.21 -10.54
CA VAL A 89 12.95 27.25 -10.02
C VAL A 89 12.16 28.15 -10.97
N SER A 90 11.75 27.59 -12.10
CA SER A 90 10.74 28.22 -12.95
C SER A 90 9.47 28.33 -12.12
N SER A 91 8.98 29.51 -11.96
CA SER A 91 7.84 30.02 -11.20
C SER A 91 7.12 29.08 -10.23
N ALA A 92 6.78 29.56 -9.05
CA ALA A 92 6.04 28.82 -8.00
C ALA A 92 4.70 28.22 -8.49
N GLU A 93 4.18 28.65 -9.62
CA GLU A 93 2.95 28.18 -10.27
C GLU A 93 3.12 26.80 -10.92
N ASP A 94 4.27 26.49 -11.53
CA ASP A 94 4.51 25.18 -12.18
C ASP A 94 4.51 24.00 -11.21
N TYR A 95 4.93 24.22 -9.95
CA TYR A 95 4.97 23.13 -8.95
C TYR A 95 3.58 22.66 -8.52
N MET A 96 2.62 23.57 -8.47
CA MET A 96 1.29 23.27 -7.97
C MET A 96 0.44 22.49 -8.96
N GLU A 97 0.79 22.51 -10.24
CA GLU A 97 0.07 21.81 -11.28
C GLU A 97 0.04 20.27 -11.11
N GLY A 98 1.01 19.68 -10.42
CA GLY A 98 1.03 18.25 -10.12
C GLY A 98 -0.07 17.80 -9.16
N PHE A 99 -0.48 18.68 -8.25
CA PHE A 99 -1.51 18.39 -7.26
C PHE A 99 -2.92 18.39 -7.87
N SER A 100 -3.81 17.67 -7.24
CA SER A 100 -5.18 17.48 -7.72
C SER A 100 -6.16 17.44 -6.58
N SER A 101 -7.39 17.90 -6.82
CA SER A 101 -8.48 17.88 -5.86
C SER A 101 -9.37 16.62 -6.00
N THR A 102 -9.32 15.95 -7.15
CA THR A 102 -10.11 14.75 -7.43
C THR A 102 -9.26 13.62 -8.00
N HIS A 103 -9.69 12.38 -7.77
CA HIS A 103 -9.05 11.19 -8.35
C HIS A 103 -9.03 11.23 -9.89
N ALA A 104 -10.12 11.69 -10.51
CA ALA A 104 -10.22 11.80 -11.96
C ALA A 104 -9.18 12.78 -12.55
N GLU A 105 -9.00 13.92 -11.89
CA GLU A 105 -7.99 14.91 -12.24
C GLU A 105 -6.57 14.35 -12.07
N ALA A 106 -6.27 13.72 -10.93
CA ALA A 106 -4.96 13.10 -10.65
C ALA A 106 -4.59 12.06 -11.71
N ARG A 107 -5.53 11.17 -12.05
CA ARG A 107 -5.34 10.19 -13.14
C ARG A 107 -5.10 10.85 -14.50
N SER A 108 -5.85 11.91 -14.81
CA SER A 108 -5.71 12.62 -16.07
C SER A 108 -4.31 13.25 -16.20
N LYS A 109 -3.86 13.96 -15.16
CA LYS A 109 -2.52 14.56 -15.09
C LYS A 109 -1.40 13.54 -15.17
N PHE A 110 -1.50 12.45 -14.38
CA PHE A 110 -0.53 11.36 -14.41
C PHE A 110 -0.37 10.76 -15.81
N ARG A 111 -1.49 10.39 -16.45
CA ARG A 111 -1.49 9.78 -17.77
C ARG A 111 -0.98 10.73 -18.85
N ALA A 112 -1.36 12.01 -18.79
CA ALA A 112 -0.86 13.01 -19.71
C ALA A 112 0.66 13.23 -19.58
N ALA A 113 1.18 13.25 -18.35
CA ALA A 113 2.61 13.35 -18.08
C ALA A 113 3.36 12.09 -18.57
N ALA A 114 2.81 10.90 -18.32
CA ALA A 114 3.39 9.64 -18.76
C ALA A 114 3.50 9.54 -20.28
N LEU A 115 2.44 9.92 -21.01
CA LEU A 115 2.46 9.95 -22.46
C LEU A 115 3.48 10.97 -23.02
N ARG A 116 3.60 12.15 -22.39
CA ARG A 116 4.63 13.13 -22.78
C ARG A 116 6.05 12.63 -22.54
N ALA A 117 6.25 11.85 -21.48
CA ALA A 117 7.54 11.21 -21.20
C ALA A 117 7.85 10.01 -22.13
N GLY A 118 6.95 9.66 -23.03
CA GLY A 118 7.10 8.48 -23.90
C GLY A 118 6.92 7.15 -23.14
N ALA A 119 6.33 7.18 -21.95
CA ALA A 119 6.08 5.97 -21.18
C ALA A 119 4.90 5.16 -21.75
N VAL A 120 5.00 3.83 -21.64
CA VAL A 120 3.88 2.92 -21.91
C VAL A 120 2.91 2.96 -20.74
N VAL A 121 1.65 3.33 -20.99
CA VAL A 121 0.63 3.43 -19.94
C VAL A 121 -0.31 2.23 -20.00
N LYS A 122 -0.35 1.46 -18.91
CA LYS A 122 -1.30 0.36 -18.70
C LYS A 122 -2.40 0.79 -17.74
N LYS A 123 -3.61 0.28 -17.95
CA LYS A 123 -4.77 0.44 -17.08
C LYS A 123 -5.15 -0.93 -16.55
N LEU A 124 -4.89 -1.16 -15.29
CA LEU A 124 -5.27 -2.38 -14.60
C LEU A 124 -6.70 -2.20 -14.09
N ALA A 125 -7.66 -2.77 -14.79
CA ALA A 125 -9.07 -2.66 -14.43
C ALA A 125 -9.44 -3.73 -13.40
N TYR A 126 -10.19 -3.33 -12.38
CA TYR A 126 -10.82 -4.24 -11.42
C TYR A 126 -12.23 -3.79 -11.10
N ASP A 127 -13.08 -4.73 -10.79
CA ASP A 127 -14.41 -4.47 -10.30
C ASP A 127 -14.38 -4.55 -8.76
N ASP A 128 -14.87 -3.53 -8.10
CA ASP A 128 -14.94 -3.50 -6.63
C ASP A 128 -16.15 -4.32 -6.18
N GLU A 129 -16.04 -5.65 -6.34
CA GLU A 129 -17.10 -6.59 -5.95
C GLU A 129 -17.25 -6.71 -4.42
N THR A 130 -16.22 -6.29 -3.69
CA THR A 130 -16.23 -6.27 -2.21
C THR A 130 -16.95 -5.04 -1.67
N ALA A 131 -17.35 -4.10 -2.56
CA ALA A 131 -18.15 -2.97 -2.15
C ALA A 131 -19.44 -3.47 -1.48
N SER A 132 -19.37 -3.58 -0.15
CA SER A 132 -20.59 -3.74 0.65
C SER A 132 -21.37 -2.43 0.57
N ALA A 133 -22.72 -2.53 0.53
CA ALA A 133 -23.48 -1.31 0.80
C ALA A 133 -22.75 -0.55 1.94
N PRO A 134 -22.46 0.75 1.80
CA PRO A 134 -23.26 1.67 1.02
C PRO A 134 -22.64 2.15 -0.31
N PHE A 135 -21.49 1.61 -0.73
CA PHE A 135 -20.86 2.07 -1.97
C PHE A 135 -21.35 1.30 -3.20
N PRO A 136 -21.64 1.96 -4.33
CA PRO A 136 -22.00 1.29 -5.55
C PRO A 136 -20.81 0.49 -6.10
N ARG A 137 -21.10 -0.66 -6.71
CA ARG A 137 -20.11 -1.41 -7.46
C ARG A 137 -19.71 -0.60 -8.69
N GLU A 138 -18.42 -0.36 -8.83
CA GLU A 138 -17.90 0.39 -9.97
C GLU A 138 -16.61 -0.25 -10.49
N ARG A 139 -16.38 -0.04 -11.78
CA ARG A 139 -15.12 -0.42 -12.40
C ARG A 139 -14.06 0.62 -12.10
N LEU A 140 -13.03 0.21 -11.40
CA LEU A 140 -11.91 1.03 -10.98
C LEU A 140 -10.64 0.65 -11.74
N PHE A 141 -9.62 1.50 -11.65
CA PHE A 141 -8.38 1.30 -12.36
C PHE A 141 -7.18 1.71 -11.52
N VAL A 142 -6.14 0.87 -11.52
CA VAL A 142 -4.78 1.27 -11.17
C VAL A 142 -4.05 1.59 -12.47
N ASP A 143 -3.44 2.76 -12.58
CA ASP A 143 -2.66 3.11 -13.77
C ASP A 143 -1.17 2.81 -13.52
N VAL A 144 -0.50 2.21 -14.52
CA VAL A 144 0.94 1.92 -14.47
C VAL A 144 1.61 2.59 -15.66
N ALA A 145 2.63 3.40 -15.40
CA ALA A 145 3.48 3.98 -16.45
C ALA A 145 4.86 3.31 -16.41
N LEU A 146 5.27 2.77 -17.56
CA LEU A 146 6.58 2.12 -17.74
C LEU A 146 7.44 2.99 -18.66
N TRP A 147 8.56 3.47 -18.13
CA TRP A 147 9.50 4.33 -18.85
C TRP A 147 10.89 3.69 -18.90
N GLY A 148 11.66 3.96 -19.95
CA GLY A 148 12.98 3.41 -20.17
C GLY A 148 12.96 2.13 -21.01
N CYS A 149 13.75 1.13 -20.68
CA CYS A 149 13.74 -0.15 -21.38
C CYS A 149 12.52 -1.02 -20.98
N ALA A 150 12.28 -2.09 -21.71
CA ALA A 150 11.28 -3.08 -21.32
C ALA A 150 11.63 -3.68 -19.95
N VAL A 151 10.65 -3.72 -19.04
CA VAL A 151 10.91 -4.13 -17.63
C VAL A 151 11.49 -5.54 -17.54
N GLY A 152 11.09 -6.46 -18.41
CA GLY A 152 11.64 -7.83 -18.46
C GLY A 152 13.09 -7.91 -18.93
N GLU A 153 13.61 -6.86 -19.56
CA GLU A 153 15.00 -6.74 -20.05
C GLU A 153 15.86 -5.83 -19.15
N ALA A 154 15.24 -5.30 -18.08
CA ALA A 154 15.92 -4.34 -17.21
C ALA A 154 17.02 -5.00 -16.39
N ARG A 155 18.15 -4.31 -16.29
CA ARG A 155 19.23 -4.57 -15.32
C ARG A 155 19.01 -3.78 -14.03
N CYS A 156 18.38 -2.62 -14.14
CA CYS A 156 18.06 -1.74 -13.02
C CYS A 156 16.57 -1.35 -13.08
N LEU A 157 15.87 -1.45 -11.95
CA LEU A 157 14.46 -1.17 -11.86
C LEU A 157 14.14 -0.22 -10.70
N LEU A 158 13.50 0.91 -11.01
CA LEU A 158 12.84 1.75 -10.03
C LEU A 158 11.34 1.49 -10.08
N VAL A 159 10.76 1.07 -8.98
CA VAL A 159 9.32 1.06 -8.74
C VAL A 159 8.96 2.23 -7.83
N HIS A 160 7.98 3.03 -8.21
CA HIS A 160 7.47 4.12 -7.38
C HIS A 160 5.95 4.04 -7.31
N SER A 161 5.41 3.81 -6.13
CA SER A 161 3.98 3.62 -5.92
C SER A 161 3.34 4.76 -5.14
N SER A 162 2.05 4.96 -5.37
CA SER A 162 1.22 5.96 -4.69
C SER A 162 -0.18 5.46 -4.45
N GLY A 163 -0.79 5.95 -3.37
CA GLY A 163 -2.20 5.72 -3.10
C GLY A 163 -2.52 4.31 -2.63
N VAL A 164 -1.61 3.60 -1.99
CA VAL A 164 -1.92 2.39 -1.22
C VAL A 164 -2.96 2.71 -0.15
N HIS A 165 -2.81 3.83 0.53
CA HIS A 165 -3.93 4.47 1.21
C HIS A 165 -4.53 5.54 0.31
N GLY A 166 -5.81 5.42 0.01
CA GLY A 166 -6.42 6.19 -1.05
C GLY A 166 -6.24 7.70 -0.94
N VAL A 167 -6.64 8.30 0.20
CA VAL A 167 -6.58 9.76 0.42
C VAL A 167 -5.16 10.33 0.35
N GLU A 168 -4.14 9.54 0.66
CA GLU A 168 -2.72 9.92 0.60
C GLU A 168 -2.20 9.98 -0.85
N GLY A 169 -2.89 9.30 -1.77
CA GLY A 169 -2.51 9.14 -3.17
C GLY A 169 -2.35 10.43 -3.94
N PHE A 170 -2.98 11.53 -3.52
CA PHE A 170 -2.84 12.83 -4.17
C PHE A 170 -1.42 13.38 -4.07
N SER A 171 -0.73 13.14 -2.95
CA SER A 171 0.65 13.54 -2.72
C SER A 171 1.63 12.75 -3.60
N GLY A 172 1.51 11.43 -3.57
CA GLY A 172 2.33 10.56 -4.41
C GLY A 172 2.06 10.77 -5.90
N SER A 173 0.81 11.04 -6.29
CA SER A 173 0.43 11.42 -7.66
C SER A 173 1.17 12.68 -8.13
N ALA A 174 1.25 13.72 -7.28
CA ALA A 174 1.96 14.95 -7.62
C ALA A 174 3.47 14.69 -7.82
N ILE A 175 4.09 13.89 -6.96
CA ILE A 175 5.50 13.50 -7.11
C ILE A 175 5.70 12.70 -8.40
N GLN A 176 4.80 11.77 -8.74
CA GLN A 176 4.89 10.99 -9.97
C GLN A 176 4.71 11.85 -11.22
N VAL A 177 3.82 12.83 -11.20
CA VAL A 177 3.63 13.79 -12.32
C VAL A 177 4.89 14.63 -12.51
N ASP A 178 5.51 15.13 -11.44
CA ASP A 178 6.77 15.86 -11.48
C ASP A 178 7.92 14.99 -12.03
N ALA A 179 8.04 13.76 -11.51
CA ALA A 179 9.04 12.80 -11.99
C ALA A 179 8.90 12.53 -13.50
N LEU A 180 7.68 12.30 -13.99
CA LEU A 180 7.41 12.08 -15.41
C LEU A 180 7.72 13.29 -16.28
N ARG A 181 7.46 14.52 -15.81
CA ARG A 181 7.85 15.74 -16.50
C ARG A 181 9.37 15.83 -16.68
N ARG A 182 10.12 15.52 -15.62
CA ARG A 182 11.59 15.52 -15.66
C ARG A 182 12.15 14.38 -16.52
N LEU A 183 11.50 13.22 -16.52
CA LEU A 183 11.87 12.11 -17.39
C LEU A 183 11.59 12.39 -18.88
N ALA A 184 10.60 13.22 -19.20
CA ALA A 184 10.32 13.63 -20.56
C ALA A 184 11.47 14.40 -21.23
N ASP A 185 12.22 15.17 -20.43
CA ASP A 185 13.39 15.94 -20.88
C ASP A 185 14.68 15.11 -20.91
N SER A 186 14.60 13.83 -20.49
CA SER A 186 15.73 12.91 -20.38
C SER A 186 15.53 11.74 -21.34
N PRO A 187 16.39 11.56 -22.34
CA PRO A 187 16.28 10.40 -23.22
C PRO A 187 16.44 9.09 -22.43
N PRO A 188 15.75 8.01 -22.82
CA PRO A 188 15.96 6.70 -22.23
C PRO A 188 17.42 6.32 -22.22
N ARG A 189 17.93 5.83 -21.10
CA ARG A 189 19.34 5.50 -20.96
C ARG A 189 19.63 4.12 -21.52
N ALA A 190 20.79 3.99 -22.18
CA ALA A 190 21.21 2.74 -22.80
C ALA A 190 21.63 1.64 -21.79
N ASN A 191 21.59 1.93 -20.48
CA ASN A 191 22.13 1.08 -19.42
C ASN A 191 21.15 0.02 -18.87
N GLY A 192 20.02 -0.21 -19.54
CA GLY A 192 19.02 -1.19 -19.06
C GLY A 192 18.24 -0.72 -17.83
N LEU A 193 18.01 0.59 -17.69
CA LEU A 193 17.14 1.16 -16.64
C LEU A 193 15.69 1.14 -17.08
N ALA A 194 14.82 0.59 -16.22
CA ALA A 194 13.37 0.74 -16.27
C ALA A 194 12.85 1.50 -15.06
N VAL A 195 11.84 2.32 -15.28
CA VAL A 195 11.09 3.02 -14.23
C VAL A 195 9.62 2.64 -14.36
N ALA A 196 9.05 2.08 -13.30
CA ALA A 196 7.66 1.70 -13.20
C ALA A 196 6.95 2.55 -12.14
N LEU A 197 5.99 3.37 -12.57
CA LEU A 197 5.20 4.22 -11.68
C LEU A 197 3.81 3.59 -11.54
N ILE A 198 3.44 3.15 -10.32
CA ILE A 198 2.14 2.56 -10.00
C ILE A 198 1.31 3.64 -9.32
N HIS A 199 0.26 4.10 -9.99
CA HIS A 199 -0.52 5.25 -9.58
C HIS A 199 -1.89 4.87 -9.06
N GLY A 200 -2.23 5.33 -7.85
CA GLY A 200 -3.56 5.24 -7.28
C GLY A 200 -3.98 3.80 -6.98
N VAL A 201 -3.14 3.02 -6.27
CA VAL A 201 -3.38 1.61 -5.94
C VAL A 201 -4.76 1.39 -5.33
N ASN A 202 -5.15 2.20 -4.33
CA ASN A 202 -6.50 2.23 -3.79
C ASN A 202 -7.34 3.30 -4.51
N ALA A 203 -7.75 3.00 -5.73
CA ALA A 203 -8.54 3.94 -6.53
C ALA A 203 -9.89 4.28 -5.88
N HIS A 204 -10.52 3.34 -5.15
CA HIS A 204 -11.72 3.60 -4.37
C HIS A 204 -11.47 4.65 -3.28
N GLY A 205 -10.49 4.40 -2.41
CA GLY A 205 -10.17 5.29 -1.31
C GLY A 205 -9.73 6.68 -1.79
N MET A 206 -8.96 6.75 -2.89
CA MET A 206 -8.55 8.02 -3.49
C MET A 206 -9.75 8.81 -4.03
N ARG A 207 -10.71 8.13 -4.71
CA ARG A 207 -11.93 8.75 -5.19
C ARG A 207 -12.82 9.24 -4.05
N GLU A 208 -12.96 8.43 -3.01
CA GLU A 208 -13.83 8.73 -1.88
C GLU A 208 -13.18 9.62 -0.80
N GLY A 209 -11.90 9.96 -0.93
CA GLY A 209 -11.15 10.70 0.09
C GLY A 209 -10.98 9.91 1.39
N ARG A 210 -10.85 8.59 1.29
CA ARG A 210 -10.72 7.65 2.41
C ARG A 210 -9.35 6.97 2.43
N ARG A 211 -8.94 6.50 3.60
CA ARG A 211 -7.75 5.65 3.73
C ARG A 211 -8.01 4.24 3.16
N TRP A 212 -9.16 3.67 3.43
CA TRP A 212 -9.55 2.27 3.26
C TRP A 212 -10.15 1.98 1.88
N THR A 213 -10.21 0.69 1.51
CA THR A 213 -11.02 0.21 0.39
C THR A 213 -12.53 0.33 0.70
N ALA A 214 -13.39 0.02 -0.26
CA ALA A 214 -14.83 -0.04 -0.05
C ALA A 214 -15.24 -1.03 1.05
N ALA A 215 -14.51 -2.15 1.16
CA ALA A 215 -14.69 -3.15 2.19
C ALA A 215 -14.14 -2.73 3.57
N GLY A 216 -13.53 -1.55 3.68
CA GLY A 216 -12.90 -1.09 4.92
C GLY A 216 -11.54 -1.74 5.20
N VAL A 217 -10.91 -2.30 4.18
CA VAL A 217 -9.60 -2.96 4.30
C VAL A 217 -8.48 -1.95 4.16
N ASP A 218 -7.46 -2.07 5.01
CA ASP A 218 -6.18 -1.37 4.89
C ASP A 218 -5.29 -2.13 3.89
N LEU A 219 -5.09 -1.57 2.70
CA LEU A 219 -4.26 -2.22 1.69
C LEU A 219 -2.82 -2.42 2.15
N ASN A 220 -2.29 -1.54 3.00
CA ASN A 220 -0.94 -1.70 3.54
C ASN A 220 -0.86 -2.73 4.69
N ARG A 221 -1.89 -3.57 4.84
CA ARG A 221 -1.99 -4.78 5.69
C ARG A 221 -2.50 -5.97 4.90
N ASN A 222 -2.78 -5.80 3.61
CA ASN A 222 -3.49 -6.78 2.78
C ASN A 222 -2.58 -7.48 1.76
N PHE A 223 -1.37 -6.95 1.47
CA PHE A 223 -0.49 -7.52 0.43
C PHE A 223 0.20 -8.80 0.91
N LEU A 224 -0.59 -9.87 1.07
CA LEU A 224 -0.13 -11.19 1.51
C LEU A 224 -0.03 -12.11 0.29
N VAL A 225 1.15 -12.14 -0.31
CA VAL A 225 1.45 -12.92 -1.51
C VAL A 225 2.59 -13.86 -1.21
N GLY A 226 2.31 -15.14 -1.01
CA GLY A 226 3.35 -16.13 -0.70
C GLY A 226 2.92 -17.13 0.37
N ALA A 227 3.82 -17.42 1.31
CA ALA A 227 3.59 -18.43 2.37
C ALA A 227 2.57 -17.98 3.43
N THR A 228 2.54 -16.68 3.74
CA THR A 228 1.58 -16.13 4.70
C THR A 228 0.24 -15.88 4.02
N SER A 229 -0.84 -16.34 4.63
CA SER A 229 -2.19 -16.15 4.13
C SER A 229 -3.05 -15.35 5.11
N HIS A 230 -4.12 -14.72 4.61
CA HIS A 230 -5.10 -14.04 5.46
C HIS A 230 -5.75 -14.99 6.47
N ALA A 231 -5.93 -16.27 6.10
CA ALA A 231 -6.48 -17.27 7.01
C ALA A 231 -5.51 -17.59 8.14
N SER A 232 -4.23 -17.82 7.84
CA SER A 232 -3.23 -18.08 8.88
C SER A 232 -3.08 -16.91 9.85
N LEU A 233 -3.05 -15.66 9.34
CA LEU A 233 -2.97 -14.49 10.22
C LEU A 233 -4.21 -14.32 11.09
N ARG A 234 -5.42 -14.58 10.58
CA ARG A 234 -6.64 -14.53 11.39
C ARG A 234 -6.59 -15.52 12.53
N ASP A 235 -6.07 -16.71 12.29
CA ASP A 235 -6.06 -17.81 13.26
C ASP A 235 -4.82 -17.74 14.20
N GLU A 236 -3.72 -17.15 13.76
CA GLU A 236 -2.42 -17.12 14.45
C GLU A 236 -2.05 -15.72 14.99
N SER A 237 -2.70 -14.63 14.54
CA SER A 237 -2.36 -13.29 15.00
C SER A 237 -2.72 -13.09 16.47
N ASP A 238 -1.80 -12.51 17.23
CA ASP A 238 -2.08 -12.08 18.61
C ASP A 238 -2.80 -10.73 18.62
N ASP A 239 -4.08 -10.75 18.25
CA ASP A 239 -4.96 -9.58 18.33
C ASP A 239 -5.51 -9.34 19.76
N SER A 240 -4.94 -9.98 20.79
CA SER A 240 -5.45 -9.93 22.17
C SER A 240 -5.50 -8.49 22.70
N LEU A 241 -4.43 -7.71 22.51
CA LEU A 241 -4.40 -6.32 22.95
C LEU A 241 -5.32 -5.45 22.10
N TYR A 242 -5.42 -5.69 20.78
CA TYR A 242 -6.38 -4.99 19.93
C TYR A 242 -7.81 -5.21 20.43
N ARG A 243 -8.17 -6.44 20.82
CA ARG A 243 -9.51 -6.78 21.38
C ARG A 243 -9.81 -5.97 22.64
N LEU A 244 -8.83 -5.81 23.52
CA LEU A 244 -9.00 -5.05 24.77
C LEU A 244 -9.21 -3.56 24.52
N VAL A 245 -8.58 -2.99 23.47
CA VAL A 245 -8.69 -1.58 23.13
C VAL A 245 -9.71 -1.30 22.00
N ALA A 246 -10.32 -2.34 21.43
CA ALA A 246 -11.29 -2.21 20.35
C ALA A 246 -12.47 -1.26 20.68
N PRO A 247 -13.05 -1.24 21.89
CA PRO A 247 -14.10 -0.26 22.21
C PRO A 247 -13.63 1.20 22.12
N PHE A 248 -12.35 1.45 22.44
CA PHE A 248 -11.75 2.77 22.23
C PHE A 248 -11.44 3.05 20.75
N VAL A 249 -10.85 2.10 20.04
CA VAL A 249 -10.41 2.26 18.65
C VAL A 249 -11.60 2.28 17.68
N ASN A 250 -12.63 1.48 17.95
CA ASN A 250 -13.81 1.30 17.11
C ASN A 250 -15.12 1.55 17.91
N PRO A 251 -15.38 2.78 18.36
CA PRO A 251 -16.59 3.08 19.11
C PRO A 251 -17.84 2.77 18.29
N GLU A 252 -18.92 2.35 18.97
CA GLU A 252 -20.20 2.06 18.33
C GLU A 252 -20.98 3.33 17.95
N ALA A 253 -20.89 4.35 18.81
CA ALA A 253 -21.54 5.65 18.58
C ALA A 253 -20.61 6.61 17.80
N PRO A 254 -21.16 7.51 17.00
CA PRO A 254 -20.39 8.57 16.34
C PRO A 254 -19.57 9.37 17.35
N THR A 255 -18.36 9.73 16.96
CA THR A 255 -17.41 10.49 17.78
C THR A 255 -17.10 11.84 17.15
N GLU A 256 -16.53 12.74 17.93
CA GLU A 256 -16.06 14.05 17.48
C GLU A 256 -14.98 13.92 16.38
N ALA A 257 -14.97 14.91 15.49
CA ALA A 257 -13.98 15.01 14.40
C ALA A 257 -12.54 15.28 14.93
N PHE A 258 -12.47 15.93 16.10
CA PHE A 258 -11.22 16.27 16.77
C PHE A 258 -11.15 15.61 18.15
N PRO A 259 -9.93 15.34 18.66
CA PRO A 259 -9.77 14.83 20.01
C PRO A 259 -10.37 15.81 21.05
N ASN A 260 -11.21 15.29 21.92
CA ASN A 260 -11.75 16.00 23.07
C ASN A 260 -11.12 15.47 24.39
N THR A 261 -11.54 16.02 25.52
CA THR A 261 -11.02 15.62 26.85
C THR A 261 -11.21 14.13 27.12
N GLU A 262 -12.35 13.55 26.73
CA GLU A 262 -12.64 12.12 26.91
C GLU A 262 -11.72 11.25 26.08
N PHE A 263 -11.45 11.66 24.83
CA PHE A 263 -10.48 10.96 23.96
C PHE A 263 -9.10 10.94 24.62
N TYR A 264 -8.59 12.09 25.06
CA TYR A 264 -7.26 12.15 25.69
C TYR A 264 -7.21 11.38 27.01
N ALA A 265 -8.27 11.41 27.81
CA ALA A 265 -8.36 10.62 29.05
C ALA A 265 -8.33 9.11 28.74
N ALA A 266 -9.04 8.66 27.69
CA ALA A 266 -9.00 7.27 27.26
C ALA A 266 -7.62 6.87 26.70
N VAL A 267 -6.95 7.73 25.95
CA VAL A 267 -5.57 7.51 25.50
C VAL A 267 -4.65 7.35 26.72
N ALA A 268 -4.70 8.29 27.67
CA ALA A 268 -3.86 8.26 28.86
C ALA A 268 -4.10 6.99 29.69
N TYR A 269 -5.36 6.61 29.90
CA TYR A 269 -5.72 5.36 30.57
C TYR A 269 -5.08 4.13 29.90
N ASN A 270 -5.24 4.01 28.59
CA ASN A 270 -4.70 2.86 27.83
C ASN A 270 -3.16 2.86 27.81
N VAL A 271 -2.53 4.04 27.67
CA VAL A 271 -1.06 4.16 27.74
C VAL A 271 -0.51 3.78 29.12
N LEU A 272 -1.16 4.22 30.21
CA LEU A 272 -0.77 3.85 31.57
C LEU A 272 -0.93 2.35 31.83
N ARG A 273 -1.97 1.73 31.24
CA ARG A 273 -2.28 0.31 31.46
C ARG A 273 -1.42 -0.62 30.65
N TYR A 274 -1.14 -0.29 29.40
CA TYR A 274 -0.53 -1.20 28.41
C TYR A 274 0.84 -0.75 27.90
N GLY A 275 1.23 0.49 28.16
CA GLY A 275 2.42 1.12 27.59
C GLY A 275 2.19 1.67 26.17
N TYR A 276 2.86 2.76 25.85
CA TYR A 276 2.70 3.45 24.55
C TYR A 276 3.12 2.58 23.36
N GLY A 277 4.28 1.91 23.44
CA GLY A 277 4.80 1.08 22.35
C GLY A 277 3.91 -0.11 22.02
N ALA A 278 3.45 -0.84 23.04
CA ALA A 278 2.54 -1.97 22.86
C ALA A 278 1.19 -1.51 22.31
N LEU A 279 0.64 -0.39 22.80
CA LEU A 279 -0.62 0.18 22.32
C LEU A 279 -0.51 0.63 20.85
N LYS A 280 0.58 1.34 20.50
CA LYS A 280 0.88 1.76 19.13
C LYS A 280 0.96 0.55 18.18
N GLN A 281 1.72 -0.48 18.58
CA GLN A 281 1.87 -1.71 17.80
C GLN A 281 0.54 -2.43 17.64
N ALA A 282 -0.23 -2.61 18.70
CA ALA A 282 -1.51 -3.31 18.66
C ALA A 282 -2.54 -2.60 17.76
N ILE A 283 -2.58 -1.26 17.79
CA ILE A 283 -3.54 -0.50 16.98
C ILE A 283 -3.07 -0.41 15.53
N ALA A 284 -1.85 0.09 15.30
CA ALA A 284 -1.38 0.46 13.97
C ALA A 284 -0.69 -0.69 13.22
N GLY A 285 -0.23 -1.74 13.90
CA GLY A 285 0.41 -2.91 13.26
C GLY A 285 -0.47 -3.67 12.29
N GLY A 286 -1.78 -3.57 12.44
CA GLY A 286 -2.78 -4.29 11.65
C GLY A 286 -3.44 -5.40 12.45
N GLN A 287 -4.63 -5.83 12.00
CA GLN A 287 -5.41 -6.91 12.63
C GLN A 287 -6.27 -7.63 11.58
N TYR A 288 -6.61 -8.88 11.84
CA TYR A 288 -7.32 -9.74 10.88
C TYR A 288 -8.61 -10.35 11.45
N THR A 289 -9.02 -9.97 12.66
CA THR A 289 -10.15 -10.56 13.39
C THR A 289 -11.37 -9.64 13.53
N PHE A 290 -11.25 -8.34 13.21
CA PHE A 290 -12.33 -7.36 13.35
C PHE A 290 -12.65 -6.68 12.01
N PRO A 291 -13.50 -7.29 11.17
CA PRO A 291 -13.93 -6.67 9.92
C PRO A 291 -14.56 -5.30 10.17
N GLY A 292 -14.17 -4.29 9.39
CA GLY A 292 -14.62 -2.91 9.56
C GLY A 292 -14.00 -2.16 10.75
N GLY A 293 -13.13 -2.80 11.54
CA GLY A 293 -12.29 -2.12 12.54
C GLY A 293 -11.11 -1.40 11.87
N LEU A 294 -10.52 -0.44 12.57
CA LEU A 294 -9.34 0.27 12.06
C LEU A 294 -8.19 -0.73 11.77
N PHE A 295 -7.44 -0.47 10.72
CA PHE A 295 -6.28 -1.24 10.26
C PHE A 295 -6.58 -2.73 9.98
N PHE A 296 -7.81 -3.03 9.54
CA PHE A 296 -8.20 -4.38 9.15
C PHE A 296 -7.50 -4.82 7.86
N GLY A 297 -6.76 -5.93 7.91
CA GLY A 297 -5.97 -6.46 6.78
C GLY A 297 -6.76 -7.29 5.76
N GLY A 298 -8.07 -7.48 5.95
CA GLY A 298 -8.93 -8.22 5.02
C GLY A 298 -9.00 -9.72 5.30
N HIS A 299 -9.87 -10.39 4.55
CA HIS A 299 -10.01 -11.86 4.58
C HIS A 299 -9.35 -12.55 3.39
N ALA A 300 -9.06 -11.78 2.35
CA ALA A 300 -8.41 -12.22 1.11
C ALA A 300 -7.69 -11.03 0.48
N LEU A 301 -6.90 -11.30 -0.54
CA LEU A 301 -6.26 -10.26 -1.32
C LEU A 301 -7.33 -9.39 -2.00
N GLU A 302 -7.27 -8.08 -1.80
CA GLU A 302 -8.22 -7.13 -2.37
C GLU A 302 -8.13 -7.09 -3.91
N PRO A 303 -9.25 -6.81 -4.63
CA PRO A 303 -9.27 -6.82 -6.09
C PRO A 303 -8.22 -5.92 -6.75
N ALA A 304 -7.93 -4.75 -6.14
CA ALA A 304 -6.87 -3.85 -6.60
C ALA A 304 -5.51 -4.55 -6.60
N TYR A 305 -5.20 -5.31 -5.57
CA TYR A 305 -3.94 -6.05 -5.49
C TYR A 305 -3.92 -7.30 -6.37
N CYS A 306 -5.05 -7.92 -6.64
CA CYS A 306 -5.10 -9.03 -7.59
C CYS A 306 -4.54 -8.60 -8.95
N VAL A 307 -5.00 -7.47 -9.49
CA VAL A 307 -4.54 -6.96 -10.80
C VAL A 307 -3.10 -6.40 -10.75
N VAL A 308 -2.69 -5.82 -9.61
CA VAL A 308 -1.30 -5.35 -9.43
C VAL A 308 -0.34 -6.52 -9.37
N VAL A 309 -0.63 -7.58 -8.58
CA VAL A 309 0.21 -8.79 -8.49
C VAL A 309 0.34 -9.48 -9.84
N GLU A 310 -0.74 -9.54 -10.63
CA GLU A 310 -0.72 -10.09 -11.99
C GLU A 310 0.21 -9.28 -12.90
N GLU A 311 0.14 -7.95 -12.84
CA GLU A 311 1.05 -7.07 -13.58
C GLU A 311 2.50 -7.25 -13.14
N LEU A 312 2.82 -7.22 -11.83
CA LEU A 312 4.17 -7.40 -11.31
C LEU A 312 4.78 -8.74 -11.73
N ARG A 313 4.01 -9.83 -11.68
CA ARG A 313 4.43 -11.16 -12.15
C ARG A 313 4.68 -11.21 -13.65
N SER A 314 3.98 -10.39 -14.42
CA SER A 314 4.15 -10.33 -15.87
C SER A 314 5.49 -9.76 -16.30
N TRP A 315 6.17 -9.00 -15.44
CA TRP A 315 7.43 -8.34 -15.76
C TRP A 315 8.60 -9.29 -15.95
N ARG A 316 8.61 -10.44 -15.27
CA ARG A 316 9.62 -11.53 -15.44
C ARG A 316 11.07 -11.04 -15.46
N CYS A 317 11.44 -10.23 -14.50
CA CYS A 317 12.76 -9.61 -14.38
C CYS A 317 13.83 -10.65 -14.03
N ALA A 318 14.48 -11.25 -15.03
CA ALA A 318 15.49 -12.30 -14.80
C ALA A 318 16.92 -11.75 -14.67
N ALA A 319 17.20 -10.53 -15.13
CA ALA A 319 18.53 -9.97 -15.24
C ALA A 319 18.77 -8.76 -14.33
N LEU A 320 17.93 -8.53 -13.33
CA LEU A 320 18.08 -7.39 -12.43
C LEU A 320 19.35 -7.50 -11.59
N GLU A 321 20.12 -6.43 -11.59
CA GLU A 321 21.29 -6.20 -10.74
C GLU A 321 20.97 -5.30 -9.55
N LYS A 322 20.12 -4.30 -9.79
CA LYS A 322 19.63 -3.37 -8.76
C LYS A 322 18.13 -3.16 -8.88
N ALA A 323 17.44 -3.12 -7.76
CA ALA A 323 16.02 -2.78 -7.69
C ALA A 323 15.75 -1.83 -6.53
N CYS A 324 14.91 -0.81 -6.79
CA CYS A 324 14.45 0.11 -5.77
C CYS A 324 12.94 0.20 -5.80
N HIS A 325 12.28 0.15 -4.63
CA HIS A 325 10.86 0.48 -4.50
C HIS A 325 10.67 1.61 -3.49
N ILE A 326 10.01 2.68 -3.90
CA ILE A 326 9.61 3.80 -3.06
C ILE A 326 8.09 3.84 -3.04
N ASP A 327 7.48 3.72 -1.86
CA ASP A 327 6.04 3.86 -1.67
C ASP A 327 5.74 5.13 -0.88
N VAL A 328 4.88 6.00 -1.44
CA VAL A 328 4.60 7.33 -0.87
C VAL A 328 3.39 7.27 0.03
N HIS A 329 3.57 7.71 1.28
CA HIS A 329 2.56 7.83 2.30
C HIS A 329 2.52 9.21 2.93
N THR A 330 1.44 9.51 3.64
CA THR A 330 1.29 10.74 4.42
C THR A 330 0.53 10.45 5.72
N GLY A 331 0.78 11.26 6.75
CA GLY A 331 0.04 11.17 8.01
C GLY A 331 0.92 11.30 9.24
N LEU A 332 2.04 10.61 9.27
CA LEU A 332 2.88 10.51 10.46
C LEU A 332 4.21 11.23 10.30
N GLY A 333 4.71 11.78 11.39
CA GLY A 333 5.97 12.52 11.42
C GLY A 333 5.79 14.03 11.52
N PRO A 334 6.88 14.80 11.53
CA PRO A 334 6.84 16.26 11.56
C PRO A 334 6.24 16.83 10.27
N ARG A 335 5.33 17.80 10.38
CA ARG A 335 4.63 18.40 9.25
C ARG A 335 5.59 18.87 8.14
N GLY A 336 5.32 18.47 6.91
CA GLY A 336 6.11 18.81 5.73
C GLY A 336 7.47 18.13 5.65
N HIS A 337 7.84 17.28 6.62
CA HIS A 337 9.06 16.47 6.56
C HIS A 337 8.73 15.04 6.15
N ASP A 338 9.67 14.43 5.46
CA ASP A 338 9.61 13.00 5.14
C ASP A 338 10.41 12.17 6.13
N THR A 339 9.77 11.16 6.71
CA THR A 339 10.41 10.07 7.41
C THR A 339 10.64 8.93 6.43
N LEU A 340 11.87 8.43 6.33
CA LEU A 340 12.21 7.29 5.48
C LEU A 340 12.20 6.03 6.33
N ILE A 341 11.36 5.07 5.97
CA ILE A 341 11.23 3.80 6.69
C ILE A 341 11.67 2.67 5.74
N SER A 342 12.69 1.91 6.10
CA SER A 342 13.17 0.80 5.29
C SER A 342 12.45 -0.49 5.62
N ALA A 343 11.90 -1.13 4.60
CA ALA A 343 11.31 -2.47 4.70
C ALA A 343 12.37 -3.58 4.81
N THR A 344 13.61 -3.30 4.40
CA THR A 344 14.74 -4.25 4.48
C THR A 344 15.62 -4.03 5.72
N GLY A 345 15.26 -3.09 6.58
CA GLY A 345 16.09 -2.63 7.69
C GLY A 345 17.04 -1.48 7.29
N ALA A 346 17.79 -0.94 8.25
CA ALA A 346 18.82 0.09 7.99
C ALA A 346 20.05 -0.60 7.41
N ASP A 347 19.96 -1.06 6.15
CA ASP A 347 21.05 -1.72 5.46
C ASP A 347 21.95 -0.74 4.71
N ASN A 348 23.14 -1.21 4.33
CA ASN A 348 24.11 -0.41 3.60
C ASN A 348 23.58 0.04 2.23
N VAL A 349 22.68 -0.74 1.61
CA VAL A 349 22.14 -0.46 0.27
C VAL A 349 21.30 0.81 0.27
N VAL A 350 20.41 0.96 1.27
CA VAL A 350 19.60 2.17 1.42
C VAL A 350 20.48 3.39 1.71
N THR A 351 21.48 3.24 2.59
CA THR A 351 22.43 4.31 2.91
C THR A 351 23.22 4.76 1.68
N GLU A 352 23.71 3.81 0.87
CA GLU A 352 24.40 4.10 -0.38
C GLU A 352 23.48 4.82 -1.38
N MET A 353 22.27 4.35 -1.56
CA MET A 353 21.29 5.01 -2.42
C MET A 353 21.05 6.45 -2.00
N LEU A 354 20.87 6.72 -0.70
CA LEU A 354 20.68 8.07 -0.19
C LEU A 354 21.91 8.95 -0.38
N ALA A 355 23.12 8.40 -0.32
CA ALA A 355 24.36 9.14 -0.55
C ALA A 355 24.51 9.62 -1.99
N CYS A 356 23.84 9.02 -2.96
CA CYS A 356 23.82 9.47 -4.36
C CYS A 356 23.08 10.81 -4.57
N GLY A 357 22.32 11.28 -3.59
CA GLY A 357 21.61 12.55 -3.62
C GLY A 357 22.14 13.55 -2.59
N SER A 358 22.50 14.77 -3.01
CA SER A 358 22.99 15.80 -2.09
C SER A 358 21.97 16.20 -1.02
N ALA A 359 20.66 16.12 -1.34
CA ALA A 359 19.58 16.46 -0.42
C ALA A 359 19.10 15.24 0.43
N THR A 360 19.57 14.04 0.12
CA THR A 360 19.23 12.80 0.81
C THR A 360 20.40 12.24 1.61
N ALA A 361 21.64 12.63 1.28
CA ALA A 361 22.84 12.18 1.97
C ALA A 361 22.74 12.49 3.48
N GLY A 362 22.99 11.47 4.30
CA GLY A 362 22.93 11.59 5.75
C GLY A 362 21.54 11.62 6.36
N LYS A 363 20.45 11.47 5.58
CA LYS A 363 19.12 11.30 6.16
C LYS A 363 19.06 10.03 7.01
N LYS A 364 18.41 10.17 8.16
CA LYS A 364 18.11 9.03 9.03
C LYS A 364 17.04 8.15 8.36
N VAL A 365 17.28 6.86 8.42
CA VAL A 365 16.32 5.83 8.00
C VAL A 365 15.84 5.08 9.25
N GLU A 366 14.54 4.98 9.44
CA GLU A 366 13.94 4.17 10.48
C GLU A 366 13.76 2.73 9.98
N GLY A 367 14.05 1.74 10.82
CA GLY A 367 13.61 0.37 10.60
C GLY A 367 12.20 0.17 11.15
N TRP A 368 11.51 -0.89 10.72
CA TRP A 368 10.18 -1.22 11.23
C TRP A 368 10.10 -1.38 12.76
N ASP A 369 11.18 -1.79 13.40
CA ASP A 369 11.22 -2.11 14.82
C ASP A 369 11.82 -1.02 15.71
N ALA A 370 12.42 0.02 15.14
CA ALA A 370 13.34 0.90 15.88
C ALA A 370 13.03 2.39 15.79
N GLY A 371 11.98 2.80 15.09
CA GLY A 371 11.68 4.22 14.84
C GLY A 371 10.68 4.83 15.81
N GLU A 372 10.77 6.15 15.99
CA GLU A 372 9.74 6.92 16.69
C GLU A 372 8.41 6.90 15.92
N THR A 373 8.49 6.94 14.59
CA THR A 373 7.35 6.96 13.68
C THR A 373 6.92 5.56 13.27
N SER A 374 7.87 4.64 13.05
CA SER A 374 7.64 3.29 12.54
C SER A 374 7.04 2.33 13.57
N TYR A 375 6.44 1.27 13.09
CA TYR A 375 5.93 0.10 13.81
C TYR A 375 5.94 -1.09 12.85
N ARG A 376 6.00 -2.32 13.38
CA ARG A 376 6.02 -3.52 12.53
C ARG A 376 4.65 -3.73 11.89
N THR A 377 4.65 -3.91 10.56
CA THR A 377 3.45 -4.24 9.77
C THR A 377 3.57 -5.63 9.17
N THR A 378 2.43 -6.25 8.91
CA THR A 378 2.33 -7.48 8.12
C THR A 378 1.46 -7.19 6.91
N GLY A 379 1.86 -7.67 5.73
CA GLY A 379 1.13 -7.42 4.48
C GLY A 379 1.30 -6.00 3.95
N ASP A 380 2.44 -5.36 4.21
CA ASP A 380 2.83 -4.10 3.58
C ASP A 380 3.14 -4.31 2.09
N PHE A 381 3.04 -3.22 1.31
CA PHE A 381 3.23 -3.29 -0.14
C PHE A 381 4.69 -3.18 -0.54
N VAL A 382 5.45 -2.28 0.09
CA VAL A 382 6.74 -1.82 -0.45
C VAL A 382 7.79 -2.93 -0.57
N GLY A 383 8.01 -3.73 0.48
CA GLY A 383 8.98 -4.83 0.45
C GLY A 383 8.46 -6.02 -0.35
N ASN A 384 7.21 -6.40 -0.07
CA ASN A 384 6.59 -7.59 -0.66
C ASN A 384 6.36 -7.48 -2.18
N ALA A 385 6.19 -6.28 -2.74
CA ALA A 385 6.09 -6.10 -4.20
C ALA A 385 7.38 -6.46 -4.91
N LEU A 386 8.55 -6.11 -4.35
CA LEU A 386 9.84 -6.54 -4.89
C LEU A 386 9.99 -8.06 -4.84
N ASP A 387 9.53 -8.72 -3.77
CA ASP A 387 9.56 -10.18 -3.68
C ASP A 387 8.71 -10.83 -4.77
N VAL A 388 7.55 -10.25 -5.11
CA VAL A 388 6.71 -10.72 -6.23
C VAL A 388 7.43 -10.56 -7.59
N ILE A 389 8.09 -9.42 -7.82
CA ILE A 389 8.83 -9.13 -9.06
C ILE A 389 9.99 -10.11 -9.21
N LEU A 390 10.68 -10.41 -8.10
CA LEU A 390 11.88 -11.25 -8.07
C LEU A 390 11.57 -12.74 -7.88
N ALA A 391 10.31 -13.11 -7.67
CA ALA A 391 9.90 -14.50 -7.55
C ALA A 391 10.24 -15.27 -8.83
N GLY A 392 11.22 -16.16 -8.76
CA GLY A 392 11.72 -16.93 -9.91
C GLY A 392 13.09 -16.46 -10.42
N ALA A 393 13.67 -15.39 -9.88
CA ALA A 393 15.08 -15.07 -10.12
C ALA A 393 15.97 -16.13 -9.46
N PRO A 394 17.06 -16.59 -10.12
CA PRO A 394 17.97 -17.55 -9.53
C PRO A 394 18.61 -16.98 -8.24
N PRO A 395 18.72 -17.74 -7.15
CA PRO A 395 19.31 -17.27 -5.88
C PRO A 395 20.70 -16.65 -6.01
N GLN A 396 21.48 -17.13 -6.99
CA GLN A 396 22.86 -16.69 -7.25
C GLN A 396 22.94 -15.29 -7.89
N THR A 397 21.83 -14.76 -8.36
CA THR A 397 21.73 -13.46 -9.05
C THR A 397 20.78 -12.50 -8.33
N ALA A 398 20.60 -12.70 -7.02
CA ALA A 398 19.72 -11.81 -6.24
C ALA A 398 20.21 -10.34 -6.38
N PRO A 399 19.39 -9.43 -6.90
CA PRO A 399 19.78 -8.04 -7.10
C PRO A 399 20.01 -7.34 -5.76
N ARG A 400 20.85 -6.31 -5.77
CA ARG A 400 20.90 -5.35 -4.67
C ARG A 400 19.56 -4.59 -4.64
N ARG A 401 18.90 -4.56 -3.49
CA ARG A 401 17.55 -4.00 -3.38
C ARG A 401 17.42 -3.01 -2.24
N ALA A 402 16.73 -1.91 -2.53
CA ALA A 402 16.26 -0.92 -1.56
C ALA A 402 14.74 -0.86 -1.59
N ALA A 403 14.10 -0.92 -0.43
CA ALA A 403 12.66 -0.80 -0.32
C ALA A 403 12.32 0.20 0.80
N LEU A 404 11.68 1.30 0.44
CA LEU A 404 11.46 2.44 1.30
C LEU A 404 10.01 2.93 1.27
N VAL A 405 9.45 3.17 2.44
CA VAL A 405 8.32 4.08 2.61
C VAL A 405 8.85 5.50 2.76
N GLN A 406 8.31 6.43 1.96
CA GLN A 406 8.50 7.86 2.15
C GLN A 406 7.23 8.43 2.78
N GLU A 407 7.26 8.63 4.10
CA GLU A 407 6.11 9.06 4.91
C GLU A 407 6.19 10.57 5.18
N PHE A 408 5.24 11.36 4.67
CA PHE A 408 5.19 12.80 4.87
C PHE A 408 4.29 13.16 6.06
N GLY A 409 4.85 13.85 7.06
CA GLY A 409 4.10 14.31 8.22
C GLY A 409 3.05 15.36 7.86
N THR A 410 1.88 15.23 8.49
CA THR A 410 0.75 16.15 8.36
C THR A 410 0.33 16.73 9.69
N GLU A 411 -0.22 15.92 10.56
CA GLU A 411 -0.74 16.28 11.86
C GLU A 411 -0.22 15.37 12.97
N PRO A 412 -0.36 15.75 14.25
CA PRO A 412 -0.04 14.87 15.36
C PRO A 412 -0.81 13.55 15.28
N ALA A 413 -0.14 12.42 15.54
CA ALA A 413 -0.68 11.06 15.38
C ALA A 413 -2.04 10.84 16.08
N LEU A 414 -2.27 11.46 17.25
CA LEU A 414 -3.56 11.36 17.96
C LEU A 414 -4.70 12.08 17.23
N GLN A 415 -4.41 13.16 16.51
CA GLN A 415 -5.41 13.85 15.69
C GLN A 415 -5.76 13.02 14.45
N VAL A 416 -4.75 12.40 13.82
CA VAL A 416 -4.96 11.44 12.73
C VAL A 416 -5.80 10.25 13.20
N LEU A 417 -5.48 9.67 14.36
CA LEU A 417 -6.25 8.56 14.93
C LEU A 417 -7.70 8.96 15.22
N ALA A 418 -7.95 10.15 15.78
CA ALA A 418 -9.30 10.62 16.06
C ALA A 418 -10.11 10.79 14.76
N ALA A 419 -9.51 11.35 13.71
CA ALA A 419 -10.14 11.50 12.40
C ALA A 419 -10.54 10.15 11.81
N LEU A 420 -9.62 9.18 11.83
CA LEU A 420 -9.89 7.80 11.34
C LEU A 420 -11.01 7.12 12.14
N ARG A 421 -11.00 7.23 13.48
CA ARG A 421 -12.05 6.69 14.34
C ARG A 421 -13.43 7.25 13.98
N ALA A 422 -13.50 8.56 13.86
CA ALA A 422 -14.76 9.26 13.60
C ALA A 422 -15.35 8.88 12.24
N GLU A 423 -14.52 8.86 11.19
CA GLU A 423 -14.96 8.47 9.84
C GLU A 423 -15.37 7.00 9.78
N ALA A 424 -14.55 6.10 10.32
CA ALA A 424 -14.85 4.67 10.30
C ALA A 424 -16.14 4.35 11.05
N THR A 425 -16.38 5.00 12.18
CA THR A 425 -17.64 4.85 12.95
C THR A 425 -18.85 5.38 12.18
N LEU A 426 -18.72 6.56 11.54
CA LEU A 426 -19.75 7.11 10.68
C LEU A 426 -20.14 6.12 9.57
N MET A 427 -19.13 5.58 8.88
CA MET A 427 -19.35 4.65 7.76
C MET A 427 -20.00 3.34 8.22
N ARG A 428 -19.55 2.76 9.35
CA ARG A 428 -20.18 1.56 9.94
C ARG A 428 -21.62 1.82 10.35
N SER A 429 -21.89 2.97 10.95
CA SER A 429 -23.24 3.36 11.36
C SER A 429 -24.19 3.49 10.17
N CYS A 430 -23.75 4.11 9.07
CA CYS A 430 -24.54 4.19 7.83
C CYS A 430 -24.79 2.80 7.24
N ALA A 431 -23.75 1.97 7.15
CA ALA A 431 -23.88 0.60 6.63
C ALA A 431 -24.84 -0.25 7.48
N ALA A 432 -24.79 -0.13 8.81
CA ALA A 432 -25.69 -0.84 9.72
C ALA A 432 -27.17 -0.45 9.56
N ARG A 433 -27.42 0.80 9.13
CA ARG A 433 -28.78 1.30 8.85
C ARG A 433 -29.21 1.10 7.39
N GLY A 434 -28.33 0.55 6.53
CA GLY A 434 -28.59 0.43 5.10
C GLY A 434 -28.63 1.77 4.36
N GLU A 435 -27.99 2.80 4.93
CA GLU A 435 -27.95 4.15 4.38
C GLU A 435 -26.75 4.31 3.45
N ALA A 436 -26.89 5.17 2.43
CA ALA A 436 -25.76 5.57 1.59
C ALA A 436 -24.71 6.32 2.42
N PRO A 437 -23.41 6.24 2.02
CA PRO A 437 -22.36 7.00 2.69
C PRO A 437 -22.65 8.50 2.57
N PRO A 438 -22.40 9.28 3.61
CA PRO A 438 -22.52 10.74 3.53
C PRO A 438 -21.61 11.30 2.43
N PRO A 439 -21.92 12.45 1.84
CA PRO A 439 -21.07 13.05 0.81
C PRO A 439 -19.66 13.38 1.35
N GLN A 440 -18.68 13.51 0.47
CA GLN A 440 -17.30 13.83 0.86
C GLN A 440 -17.20 15.20 1.60
N SER A 441 -18.15 16.09 1.38
CA SER A 441 -18.27 17.36 2.12
C SER A 441 -18.71 17.21 3.57
N HIS A 442 -19.14 16.01 4.00
CA HIS A 442 -19.50 15.76 5.40
C HIS A 442 -18.29 16.03 6.32
N PRO A 443 -18.45 16.77 7.44
CA PRO A 443 -17.32 17.22 8.27
C PRO A 443 -16.36 16.09 8.68
N LEU A 444 -16.86 14.91 9.06
CA LEU A 444 -16.00 13.79 9.47
C LEU A 444 -15.21 13.19 8.30
N ARG A 445 -15.79 13.13 7.10
CA ARG A 445 -15.07 12.68 5.89
C ARG A 445 -14.02 13.70 5.45
N ARG A 446 -14.39 14.98 5.44
CA ARG A 446 -13.47 16.07 5.14
C ARG A 446 -12.30 16.09 6.11
N ARG A 447 -12.56 15.83 7.40
CA ARG A 447 -11.53 15.77 8.43
C ARG A 447 -10.44 14.73 8.15
N VAL A 448 -10.82 13.54 7.64
CA VAL A 448 -9.83 12.52 7.21
C VAL A 448 -9.00 13.05 6.05
N ARG A 449 -9.63 13.68 5.06
CA ARG A 449 -8.90 14.28 3.95
C ARG A 449 -7.88 15.31 4.43
N ASP A 450 -8.29 16.23 5.30
CA ASP A 450 -7.40 17.27 5.83
C ASP A 450 -6.25 16.69 6.66
N ALA A 451 -6.50 15.58 7.38
CA ALA A 451 -5.50 14.89 8.19
C ALA A 451 -4.40 14.20 7.38
N PHE A 452 -4.69 13.79 6.15
CA PHE A 452 -3.73 13.10 5.29
C PHE A 452 -3.29 13.91 4.07
N TYR A 453 -4.13 14.81 3.60
CA TYR A 453 -3.85 15.64 2.44
C TYR A 453 -4.25 17.10 2.72
N PRO A 454 -3.36 17.90 3.29
CA PRO A 454 -3.62 19.33 3.54
C PRO A 454 -3.69 20.11 2.22
N GLU A 455 -4.81 19.98 1.52
CA GLU A 455 -5.00 20.46 0.15
C GLU A 455 -4.76 21.94 -0.03
N HIS A 456 -4.98 22.74 1.01
CA HIS A 456 -4.86 24.21 0.96
C HIS A 456 -3.54 24.73 1.57
N ASP A 457 -2.61 23.85 1.92
CA ASP A 457 -1.30 24.20 2.47
C ASP A 457 -0.23 24.14 1.38
N ASP A 458 0.03 25.28 0.74
CA ASP A 458 1.00 25.37 -0.34
C ASP A 458 2.45 25.18 0.13
N PHE A 459 2.76 25.50 1.39
CA PHE A 459 4.09 25.25 1.96
C PHE A 459 4.31 23.75 2.11
N TRP A 460 3.34 23.04 2.65
CA TRP A 460 3.39 21.59 2.80
C TRP A 460 3.52 20.89 1.43
N LYS A 461 2.72 21.28 0.45
CA LYS A 461 2.80 20.74 -0.92
C LYS A 461 4.18 20.96 -1.54
N ARG A 462 4.77 22.12 -1.35
CA ARG A 462 6.11 22.44 -1.86
C ARG A 462 7.16 21.54 -1.22
N ASP A 463 7.08 21.33 0.10
CA ASP A 463 7.99 20.46 0.82
C ASP A 463 7.85 19.00 0.37
N VAL A 464 6.62 18.52 0.16
CA VAL A 464 6.34 17.18 -0.39
C VAL A 464 7.00 17.00 -1.75
N LEU A 465 6.80 17.91 -2.69
CA LEU A 465 7.42 17.80 -4.02
C LEU A 465 8.93 17.85 -3.96
N LYS A 466 9.50 18.80 -3.24
CA LYS A 466 10.95 18.96 -3.11
C LYS A 466 11.61 17.71 -2.57
N ARG A 467 11.05 17.10 -1.53
CA ARG A 467 11.61 15.91 -0.87
C ARG A 467 11.33 14.65 -1.67
N GLY A 468 10.13 14.53 -2.27
CA GLY A 468 9.79 13.44 -3.17
C GLY A 468 10.71 13.40 -4.38
N ALA A 469 10.92 14.54 -5.03
CA ALA A 469 11.86 14.68 -6.15
C ALA A 469 13.29 14.30 -5.75
N ALA A 470 13.75 14.75 -4.58
CA ALA A 470 15.11 14.47 -4.11
C ALA A 470 15.35 12.97 -3.89
N LEU A 471 14.38 12.25 -3.31
CA LEU A 471 14.50 10.81 -3.10
C LEU A 471 14.42 10.04 -4.43
N PHE A 472 13.50 10.42 -5.31
CA PHE A 472 13.39 9.84 -6.66
C PHE A 472 14.70 9.99 -7.44
N ASP A 473 15.31 11.18 -7.41
CA ASP A 473 16.58 11.45 -8.09
C ASP A 473 17.77 10.67 -7.48
N ALA A 474 17.79 10.52 -6.15
CA ALA A 474 18.82 9.71 -5.48
C ALA A 474 18.72 8.24 -5.92
N ALA A 475 17.50 7.70 -5.96
CA ALA A 475 17.27 6.34 -6.44
C ALA A 475 17.68 6.15 -7.90
N LEU A 476 17.33 7.09 -8.78
CA LEU A 476 17.75 7.04 -10.19
C LEU A 476 19.27 7.05 -10.33
N ARG A 477 19.99 7.91 -9.60
CA ARG A 477 21.44 7.97 -9.64
C ARG A 477 22.08 6.68 -9.15
N TRP A 478 21.61 6.15 -8.03
CA TRP A 478 22.09 4.88 -7.49
C TRP A 478 21.92 3.72 -8.49
N LEU A 479 20.77 3.69 -9.20
CA LEU A 479 20.51 2.67 -10.21
C LEU A 479 21.37 2.84 -11.47
N ASP A 480 21.78 4.08 -11.77
CA ASP A 480 22.61 4.41 -12.95
C ASP A 480 24.12 4.21 -12.73
N GLU A 481 24.56 4.16 -11.48
CA GLU A 481 25.95 3.87 -11.15
C GLU A 481 26.31 2.44 -11.53
N ALA A 482 27.50 2.25 -12.16
CA ALA A 482 28.00 0.92 -12.43
C ALA A 482 28.07 0.10 -11.13
N PRO A 483 27.81 -1.21 -11.15
CA PRO A 483 28.02 -2.05 -9.98
C PRO A 483 29.48 -1.95 -9.56
N SER A 484 29.71 -1.55 -8.31
CA SER A 484 31.04 -1.46 -7.69
C SER A 484 31.66 -2.84 -7.47
#